data_eabeb3783bd76f2e320ab09e1ff1d0d7
#
_entry.id   eabeb3783bd76f2e320ab09e1ff1d0d7
#
_cell.length_a   1.000
_cell.length_b   1.000
_cell.length_c   1.000
_cell.angle_alpha   90.00
_cell.angle_beta   90.00
_cell.angle_gamma   90.00
#
_symmetry.space_group_name_H-M   'P 1'
#
loop_
_entity.id
_entity.type
_entity.pdbx_description
1 polymer ?
#
loop_
_entity_poly.entity_id
_entity_poly.type
_entity_poly.pdbx_seq_one_letter_code
_entity_poly.pdbx_strand_id
1 'polypeptide(L)'
;DVYKRQWGGYTKEFVQNKQLFANFISSHESEFNIRGDFFKKLNEYRRVESAGTYLNNMPNGEVVNWLDGSKTALQRKCKFTLCFESTNHYGFVTEKIMDAFYSDTIPVYYGSPTVAEIFNKDAFINVADYPSFDAAIEKIKELDQDDEKYLEMLNQPVLVDPTYPERLEKELGEFICHIFDQPVEQAYRRSRVYLPKRVNDRLARAVDGETLTMKNLMTRMAEKIKKKVIR
;
A
#
# COMPACT_ATOMS: atom_id res chain seq x y z
N ASP A 1 11.14 11.62 -4.70
CA ASP A 1 11.14 11.08 -6.06
C ASP A 1 11.50 9.59 -6.00
N VAL A 2 10.51 8.71 -6.21
CA VAL A 2 10.69 7.25 -6.20
C VAL A 2 11.73 6.83 -7.25
N TYR A 3 11.81 7.55 -8.33
CA TYR A 3 12.74 7.29 -9.43
C TYR A 3 14.19 7.64 -9.10
N LYS A 4 14.44 8.45 -8.08
CA LYS A 4 15.82 8.73 -7.64
C LYS A 4 16.56 7.46 -7.28
N ARG A 5 15.88 6.51 -6.65
CA ARG A 5 16.44 5.21 -6.29
C ARG A 5 16.72 4.30 -7.49
N GLN A 6 16.09 4.55 -8.65
CA GLN A 6 16.37 3.81 -9.90
C GLN A 6 17.85 3.93 -10.31
N TRP A 7 18.52 5.00 -9.93
CA TRP A 7 19.89 5.31 -10.34
C TRP A 7 20.95 4.97 -9.30
N GLY A 8 20.55 4.48 -8.12
CA GLY A 8 21.46 4.17 -7.02
C GLY A 8 22.18 5.42 -6.46
N GLY A 9 23.45 5.25 -6.10
CA GLY A 9 24.30 6.35 -5.63
C GLY A 9 24.33 6.50 -4.11
N TYR A 10 23.78 5.53 -3.37
CA TYR A 10 23.91 5.50 -1.92
C TYR A 10 25.31 5.06 -1.49
N THR A 11 25.78 5.62 -0.38
CA THR A 11 27.12 5.42 0.18
C THR A 11 27.05 4.69 1.54
N LYS A 12 28.20 4.20 2.02
CA LYS A 12 28.30 3.63 3.38
C LYS A 12 27.87 4.64 4.45
N GLU A 13 28.22 5.90 4.30
CA GLU A 13 27.81 6.96 5.22
C GLU A 13 26.29 7.10 5.28
N PHE A 14 25.59 6.98 4.14
CA PHE A 14 24.14 6.98 4.11
C PHE A 14 23.56 5.81 4.93
N VAL A 15 24.11 4.61 4.82
CA VAL A 15 23.67 3.44 5.58
C VAL A 15 23.90 3.63 7.08
N GLN A 16 25.08 4.15 7.46
CA GLN A 16 25.45 4.42 8.86
C GLN A 16 24.57 5.49 9.52
N ASN A 17 23.97 6.38 8.75
CA ASN A 17 23.02 7.39 9.23
C ASN A 17 21.60 6.84 9.48
N LYS A 18 21.33 5.57 9.14
CA LYS A 18 20.07 4.89 9.52
C LYS A 18 20.04 4.64 11.02
N GLN A 19 19.11 5.29 11.71
CA GLN A 19 19.03 5.28 13.17
C GLN A 19 18.28 4.08 13.74
N LEU A 20 17.38 3.51 12.93
CA LEU A 20 16.43 2.47 13.33
C LEU A 20 16.56 1.25 12.42
N PHE A 21 16.24 0.09 12.97
CA PHE A 21 16.29 -1.17 12.25
C PHE A 21 15.18 -1.27 11.21
N ALA A 22 13.93 -1.30 11.65
CA ALA A 22 12.80 -1.51 10.77
C ALA A 22 11.55 -0.79 11.27
N ASN A 23 10.59 -0.56 10.37
CA ASN A 23 9.27 -0.06 10.73
C ASN A 23 8.15 -0.93 10.16
N PHE A 24 7.00 -0.89 10.85
CA PHE A 24 5.75 -1.51 10.47
C PHE A 24 4.61 -0.51 10.68
N ILE A 25 3.88 -0.18 9.62
CA ILE A 25 2.80 0.80 9.67
C ILE A 25 1.55 0.18 9.08
N SER A 26 0.67 -0.31 9.93
CA SER A 26 -0.60 -0.92 9.51
C SER A 26 -1.74 -0.49 10.43
N SER A 27 -2.95 -0.35 9.86
CA SER A 27 -4.16 -0.07 10.63
C SER A 27 -4.92 -1.33 11.03
N HIS A 28 -4.71 -2.43 10.32
CA HIS A 28 -5.45 -3.69 10.49
C HIS A 28 -4.54 -4.90 10.28
N GLU A 29 -4.97 -6.04 10.79
CA GLU A 29 -4.39 -7.33 10.43
C GLU A 29 -4.73 -7.69 8.96
N SER A 30 -3.91 -8.55 8.36
CA SER A 30 -4.20 -9.21 7.08
C SER A 30 -4.98 -10.51 7.29
N GLU A 31 -5.49 -11.08 6.22
CA GLU A 31 -5.96 -12.46 6.24
C GLU A 31 -4.90 -13.39 6.84
N PHE A 32 -5.32 -14.34 7.64
CA PHE A 32 -4.47 -15.37 8.27
C PHE A 32 -3.36 -14.84 9.20
N ASN A 33 -3.49 -13.64 9.74
CA ASN A 33 -2.56 -13.03 10.71
C ASN A 33 -1.11 -12.89 10.22
N ILE A 34 -0.87 -12.93 8.93
CA ILE A 34 0.47 -12.97 8.32
C ILE A 34 1.32 -11.77 8.73
N ARG A 35 0.73 -10.57 8.75
CA ARG A 35 1.45 -9.33 9.13
C ARG A 35 1.92 -9.36 10.57
N GLY A 36 0.98 -9.69 11.47
CA GLY A 36 1.24 -9.69 12.91
C GLY A 36 2.24 -10.76 13.29
N ASP A 37 2.14 -11.94 12.71
CA ASP A 37 3.03 -13.04 13.02
C ASP A 37 4.46 -12.77 12.52
N PHE A 38 4.62 -12.22 11.31
CA PHE A 38 5.93 -11.83 10.82
C PHE A 38 6.53 -10.69 11.66
N PHE A 39 5.73 -9.65 11.96
CA PHE A 39 6.16 -8.54 12.80
C PHE A 39 6.67 -9.03 14.16
N LYS A 40 5.91 -9.89 14.86
CA LYS A 40 6.29 -10.42 16.17
C LYS A 40 7.62 -11.17 16.11
N LYS A 41 7.77 -12.08 15.13
CA LYS A 41 9.01 -12.84 14.95
C LYS A 41 10.22 -11.95 14.66
N LEU A 42 10.07 -10.97 13.77
CA LEU A 42 11.16 -10.04 13.45
C LEU A 42 11.51 -9.14 14.65
N ASN A 43 10.50 -8.74 15.42
CA ASN A 43 10.69 -7.91 16.61
C ASN A 43 11.41 -8.64 17.75
N GLU A 44 11.42 -9.98 17.78
CA GLU A 44 12.24 -10.79 18.70
C GLU A 44 13.74 -10.64 18.41
N TYR A 45 14.10 -10.48 17.13
CA TYR A 45 15.50 -10.25 16.77
C TYR A 45 15.95 -8.84 17.11
N ARG A 46 15.23 -7.85 16.66
CA ARG A 46 15.52 -6.43 16.87
C ARG A 46 14.24 -5.61 16.79
N ARG A 47 14.14 -4.60 17.65
CA ARG A 47 12.95 -3.75 17.72
C ARG A 47 12.54 -3.23 16.34
N VAL A 48 11.27 -3.47 16.00
CA VAL A 48 10.57 -2.93 14.83
C VAL A 48 9.64 -1.82 15.31
N GLU A 49 9.80 -0.59 14.81
CA GLU A 49 8.95 0.53 15.18
C GLU A 49 7.57 0.38 14.55
N SER A 50 6.57 0.01 15.34
CA SER A 50 5.19 -0.13 14.88
C SER A 50 4.39 1.13 15.19
N ALA A 51 4.20 1.96 14.17
CA ALA A 51 3.62 3.30 14.29
C ALA A 51 2.24 3.43 13.61
N GLY A 52 1.60 2.31 13.26
CA GLY A 52 0.20 2.25 12.86
C GLY A 52 -0.73 2.07 14.07
N THR A 53 -2.04 1.95 13.84
CA THR A 53 -3.00 1.62 14.91
C THR A 53 -2.95 0.14 15.29
N TYR A 54 -2.50 -0.73 14.39
CA TYR A 54 -2.34 -2.16 14.64
C TYR A 54 -0.97 -2.46 15.23
N LEU A 55 -0.92 -3.18 16.34
CA LEU A 55 0.28 -3.55 17.10
C LEU A 55 1.21 -2.36 17.41
N ASN A 56 0.63 -1.20 17.67
CA ASN A 56 1.39 0.01 17.98
C ASN A 56 2.30 -0.18 19.21
N ASN A 57 3.58 0.15 19.07
CA ASN A 57 4.58 0.11 20.13
C ASN A 57 5.35 1.43 20.31
N MET A 58 4.82 2.50 19.69
CA MET A 58 5.41 3.83 19.81
C MET A 58 5.14 4.45 21.20
N PRO A 59 6.04 5.32 21.68
CA PRO A 59 5.80 6.08 22.90
C PRO A 59 4.44 6.80 22.86
N ASN A 60 3.69 6.74 23.95
CA ASN A 60 2.36 7.34 24.08
C ASN A 60 1.31 6.89 23.04
N GLY A 61 1.57 5.79 22.32
CA GLY A 61 0.68 5.31 21.26
C GLY A 61 0.64 6.23 20.03
N GLU A 62 1.69 6.98 19.75
CA GLU A 62 1.77 7.87 18.59
C GLU A 62 1.54 7.07 17.28
N VAL A 63 0.72 7.63 16.40
CA VAL A 63 0.41 7.08 15.09
C VAL A 63 0.89 8.06 14.02
N VAL A 64 1.71 7.56 13.12
CA VAL A 64 2.19 8.35 11.99
C VAL A 64 1.13 8.50 10.89
N ASN A 65 1.19 9.61 10.19
CA ASN A 65 0.25 9.95 9.13
C ASN A 65 1.01 10.24 7.82
N TRP A 66 0.41 9.89 6.70
CA TRP A 66 0.96 10.20 5.39
C TRP A 66 0.75 11.67 4.98
N LEU A 67 -0.33 12.31 5.48
CA LEU A 67 -0.67 13.70 5.15
C LEU A 67 0.31 14.72 5.70
N ASP A 68 0.87 14.48 6.88
CA ASP A 68 1.80 15.39 7.55
C ASP A 68 3.28 15.03 7.34
N GLY A 69 3.55 13.97 6.58
CA GLY A 69 4.89 13.48 6.29
C GLY A 69 5.55 12.69 7.42
N SER A 70 4.90 12.49 8.58
CA SER A 70 5.48 11.76 9.71
C SER A 70 5.75 10.30 9.39
N LYS A 71 4.93 9.66 8.55
CA LYS A 71 5.16 8.31 8.02
C LYS A 71 6.50 8.23 7.27
N THR A 72 6.70 9.08 6.29
CA THR A 72 7.94 9.12 5.49
C THR A 72 9.15 9.47 6.36
N ALA A 73 8.99 10.39 7.31
CA ALA A 73 10.06 10.77 8.23
C ALA A 73 10.51 9.60 9.12
N LEU A 74 9.58 8.76 9.60
CA LEU A 74 9.90 7.53 10.33
C LEU A 74 10.58 6.52 9.43
N GLN A 75 10.01 6.25 8.25
CA GLN A 75 10.55 5.28 7.30
C GLN A 75 12.01 5.60 6.93
N ARG A 76 12.33 6.85 6.63
CA ARG A 76 13.69 7.29 6.28
C ARG A 76 14.74 7.00 7.34
N LYS A 77 14.37 6.93 8.61
CA LYS A 77 15.27 6.58 9.70
C LYS A 77 15.57 5.08 9.77
N CYS A 78 14.76 4.24 9.14
CA CYS A 78 14.85 2.79 9.22
C CYS A 78 15.66 2.20 8.07
N LYS A 79 16.36 1.07 8.32
CA LYS A 79 16.95 0.24 7.28
C LYS A 79 15.87 -0.45 6.45
N PHE A 80 14.85 -1.03 7.09
CA PHE A 80 13.82 -1.84 6.46
C PHE A 80 12.43 -1.28 6.70
N THR A 81 11.51 -1.54 5.75
CA THR A 81 10.08 -1.25 5.91
C THR A 81 9.27 -2.50 5.59
N LEU A 82 8.41 -2.93 6.52
CA LEU A 82 7.50 -4.04 6.29
C LEU A 82 6.33 -3.60 5.41
N CYS A 83 6.28 -4.13 4.19
CA CYS A 83 5.32 -3.79 3.15
C CYS A 83 4.39 -4.97 2.87
N PHE A 84 3.52 -5.29 3.82
CA PHE A 84 2.60 -6.41 3.72
C PHE A 84 1.25 -5.96 3.18
N GLU A 85 0.83 -6.50 2.06
CA GLU A 85 -0.50 -6.24 1.52
C GLU A 85 -1.59 -6.89 2.37
N SER A 86 -2.83 -6.41 2.25
CA SER A 86 -3.97 -7.00 2.97
C SER A 86 -4.37 -8.36 2.40
N THR A 87 -4.00 -8.62 1.16
CA THR A 87 -4.28 -9.85 0.42
C THR A 87 -3.16 -10.14 -0.56
N ASN A 88 -3.04 -11.39 -1.02
CA ASN A 88 -2.01 -11.83 -1.98
C ASN A 88 -2.57 -12.08 -3.38
N HIS A 89 -3.58 -11.34 -3.80
CA HIS A 89 -4.15 -11.49 -5.15
C HIS A 89 -3.20 -10.97 -6.24
N TYR A 90 -3.30 -11.58 -7.42
CA TYR A 90 -2.59 -11.17 -8.63
C TYR A 90 -2.87 -9.69 -8.94
N GLY A 91 -1.81 -8.93 -9.21
CA GLY A 91 -1.91 -7.51 -9.55
C GLY A 91 -2.23 -6.58 -8.38
N PHE A 92 -2.46 -7.12 -7.17
CA PHE A 92 -2.75 -6.28 -6.00
C PHE A 92 -1.44 -5.81 -5.36
N VAL A 93 -0.87 -4.78 -5.96
CA VAL A 93 0.32 -4.08 -5.47
C VAL A 93 -0.08 -2.65 -5.17
N THR A 94 0.13 -2.20 -3.93
CA THR A 94 -0.31 -0.89 -3.48
C THR A 94 0.86 0.04 -3.18
N GLU A 95 0.55 1.21 -2.65
CA GLU A 95 1.52 2.24 -2.28
C GLU A 95 2.62 1.78 -1.30
N LYS A 96 2.43 0.69 -0.57
CA LYS A 96 3.31 0.29 0.54
C LYS A 96 4.75 0.06 0.10
N ILE A 97 4.95 -0.70 -0.97
CA ILE A 97 6.29 -0.96 -1.50
C ILE A 97 6.90 0.31 -2.10
N MET A 98 6.06 1.15 -2.74
CA MET A 98 6.50 2.43 -3.30
C MET A 98 6.93 3.41 -2.21
N ASP A 99 6.18 3.48 -1.11
CA ASP A 99 6.51 4.34 0.04
C ASP A 99 7.85 3.95 0.67
N ALA A 100 8.14 2.65 0.73
CA ALA A 100 9.42 2.15 1.22
C ALA A 100 10.57 2.55 0.28
N PHE A 101 10.42 2.41 -1.01
CA PHE A 101 11.39 2.87 -2.00
C PHE A 101 11.57 4.40 -1.96
N TYR A 102 10.47 5.14 -1.86
CA TYR A 102 10.49 6.60 -1.73
C TYR A 102 11.21 7.08 -0.46
N SER A 103 11.16 6.27 0.58
CA SER A 103 11.79 6.57 1.86
C SER A 103 13.22 6.02 1.97
N ASP A 104 13.81 5.57 0.88
CA ASP A 104 15.18 5.05 0.81
C ASP A 104 15.43 3.91 1.82
N THR A 105 14.45 2.99 1.98
CA THR A 105 14.56 1.79 2.80
C THR A 105 14.51 0.54 1.92
N ILE A 106 14.98 -0.60 2.42
CA ILE A 106 14.75 -1.89 1.74
C ILE A 106 13.36 -2.39 2.13
N PRO A 107 12.44 -2.56 1.14
CA PRO A 107 11.15 -3.16 1.41
C PRO A 107 11.28 -4.63 1.79
N VAL A 108 10.55 -5.04 2.84
CA VAL A 108 10.28 -6.45 3.16
C VAL A 108 8.82 -6.68 2.78
N TYR A 109 8.60 -7.26 1.62
CA TYR A 109 7.31 -7.34 0.96
C TYR A 109 6.65 -8.72 1.12
N TYR A 110 5.34 -8.70 1.34
CA TYR A 110 4.47 -9.87 1.18
C TYR A 110 3.14 -9.45 0.57
N GLY A 111 2.75 -10.07 -0.55
CA GLY A 111 1.53 -9.70 -1.26
C GLY A 111 1.41 -10.37 -2.61
N SER A 112 1.15 -9.59 -3.66
CA SER A 112 0.93 -10.09 -5.01
C SER A 112 2.07 -10.95 -5.53
N PRO A 113 1.77 -12.14 -6.09
CA PRO A 113 2.77 -12.97 -6.77
C PRO A 113 3.43 -12.29 -7.99
N THR A 114 2.77 -11.26 -8.55
CA THR A 114 3.26 -10.55 -9.75
C THR A 114 4.12 -9.32 -9.42
N VAL A 115 4.47 -9.10 -8.17
CA VAL A 115 5.27 -7.93 -7.75
C VAL A 115 6.59 -7.82 -8.51
N ALA A 116 7.23 -8.95 -8.82
CA ALA A 116 8.49 -9.02 -9.56
C ALA A 116 8.35 -8.73 -11.08
N GLU A 117 7.14 -8.60 -11.60
CA GLU A 117 6.92 -8.13 -12.98
C GLU A 117 7.13 -6.61 -13.10
N ILE A 118 6.98 -5.89 -11.99
CA ILE A 118 7.13 -4.43 -11.91
C ILE A 118 8.45 -4.05 -11.25
N PHE A 119 8.73 -4.64 -10.09
CA PHE A 119 9.88 -4.29 -9.26
C PHE A 119 11.00 -5.31 -9.38
N ASN A 120 12.22 -4.80 -9.46
CA ASN A 120 13.42 -5.64 -9.50
C ASN A 120 13.55 -6.43 -8.19
N LYS A 121 13.55 -7.76 -8.30
CA LYS A 121 13.66 -8.69 -7.16
C LYS A 121 14.93 -8.50 -6.33
N ASP A 122 15.98 -7.93 -6.92
CA ASP A 122 17.24 -7.68 -6.24
C ASP A 122 17.23 -6.37 -5.41
N ALA A 123 16.15 -5.56 -5.52
CA ALA A 123 15.98 -4.30 -4.81
C ALA A 123 15.14 -4.42 -3.52
N PHE A 124 14.53 -5.56 -3.24
CA PHE A 124 13.68 -5.78 -2.06
C PHE A 124 13.70 -7.26 -1.62
N ILE A 125 13.19 -7.53 -0.43
CA ILE A 125 13.03 -8.90 0.09
C ILE A 125 11.57 -9.29 -0.10
N ASN A 126 11.30 -10.25 -1.00
CA ASN A 126 9.98 -10.84 -1.13
C ASN A 126 9.86 -12.05 -0.18
N VAL A 127 9.09 -11.92 0.88
CA VAL A 127 8.94 -12.97 1.91
C VAL A 127 8.39 -14.27 1.32
N ALA A 128 7.57 -14.18 0.27
CA ALA A 128 7.01 -15.36 -0.41
C ALA A 128 8.06 -16.21 -1.16
N ASP A 129 9.24 -15.68 -1.44
CA ASP A 129 10.33 -16.43 -2.10
C ASP A 129 11.09 -17.33 -1.15
N TYR A 130 10.80 -17.27 0.15
CA TYR A 130 11.47 -18.07 1.19
C TYR A 130 10.55 -19.20 1.69
N PRO A 131 11.11 -20.35 2.07
CA PRO A 131 10.32 -21.50 2.52
C PRO A 131 9.61 -21.28 3.86
N SER A 132 10.02 -20.27 4.63
CA SER A 132 9.41 -19.90 5.91
C SER A 132 9.71 -18.46 6.29
N PHE A 133 8.99 -17.91 7.26
CA PHE A 133 9.29 -16.61 7.85
C PHE A 133 10.69 -16.57 8.47
N ASP A 134 11.11 -17.65 9.09
CA ASP A 134 12.44 -17.73 9.70
C ASP A 134 13.54 -17.59 8.64
N ALA A 135 13.39 -18.24 7.48
CA ALA A 135 14.35 -18.10 6.38
C ALA A 135 14.39 -16.67 5.81
N ALA A 136 13.26 -16.01 5.67
CA ALA A 136 13.20 -14.61 5.27
C ALA A 136 13.83 -13.67 6.32
N ILE A 137 13.61 -13.95 7.60
CA ILE A 137 14.19 -13.19 8.72
C ILE A 137 15.72 -13.38 8.76
N GLU A 138 16.24 -14.57 8.50
CA GLU A 138 17.70 -14.78 8.40
C GLU A 138 18.31 -13.94 7.27
N LYS A 139 17.62 -13.77 6.14
CA LYS A 139 18.07 -12.84 5.08
C LYS A 139 18.09 -11.38 5.54
N ILE A 140 17.09 -10.96 6.32
CA ILE A 140 17.04 -9.61 6.90
C ILE A 140 18.20 -9.42 7.90
N LYS A 141 18.48 -10.42 8.74
CA LYS A 141 19.61 -10.39 9.69
C LYS A 141 20.95 -10.29 8.97
N GLU A 142 21.13 -11.08 7.89
CA GLU A 142 22.33 -11.01 7.07
C GLU A 142 22.58 -9.57 6.58
N LEU A 143 21.55 -8.94 6.02
CA LEU A 143 21.66 -7.56 5.51
C LEU A 143 21.81 -6.52 6.64
N ASP A 144 21.19 -6.75 7.80
CA ASP A 144 21.34 -5.83 8.95
C ASP A 144 22.75 -5.82 9.51
N GLN A 145 23.44 -6.98 9.48
CA GLN A 145 24.79 -7.17 10.01
C GLN A 145 25.91 -6.89 9.01
N ASP A 146 25.58 -6.76 7.71
CA ASP A 146 26.52 -6.54 6.63
C ASP A 146 26.13 -5.31 5.81
N ASP A 147 26.72 -4.17 6.15
CA ASP A 147 26.42 -2.89 5.47
C ASP A 147 26.81 -2.91 3.99
N GLU A 148 27.74 -3.77 3.56
CA GLU A 148 28.11 -3.88 2.14
C GLU A 148 27.00 -4.55 1.34
N LYS A 149 26.49 -5.67 1.83
CA LYS A 149 25.35 -6.38 1.22
C LYS A 149 24.06 -5.53 1.26
N TYR A 150 23.84 -4.82 2.38
CA TYR A 150 22.73 -3.88 2.47
C TYR A 150 22.81 -2.80 1.41
N LEU A 151 24.00 -2.19 1.26
CA LEU A 151 24.27 -1.13 0.29
C LEU A 151 24.15 -1.65 -1.15
N GLU A 152 24.60 -2.87 -1.43
CA GLU A 152 24.44 -3.50 -2.73
C GLU A 152 22.97 -3.62 -3.12
N MET A 153 22.11 -4.13 -2.22
CA MET A 153 20.66 -4.21 -2.46
C MET A 153 20.00 -2.82 -2.56
N LEU A 154 20.42 -1.87 -1.72
CA LEU A 154 19.90 -0.50 -1.74
C LEU A 154 20.17 0.22 -3.06
N ASN A 155 21.30 -0.08 -3.70
CA ASN A 155 21.72 0.51 -4.96
C ASN A 155 21.14 -0.20 -6.21
N GLN A 156 20.40 -1.29 -6.05
CA GLN A 156 19.75 -1.93 -7.18
C GLN A 156 18.67 -1.03 -7.80
N PRO A 157 18.53 -1.03 -9.13
CA PRO A 157 17.42 -0.38 -9.80
C PRO A 157 16.09 -0.91 -9.25
N VAL A 158 15.15 -0.01 -8.98
CA VAL A 158 13.86 -0.38 -8.38
C VAL A 158 12.94 -1.07 -9.38
N LEU A 159 12.90 -0.56 -10.63
CA LEU A 159 12.00 -1.05 -11.67
C LEU A 159 12.72 -2.03 -12.60
N VAL A 160 12.01 -3.08 -13.00
CA VAL A 160 12.47 -3.99 -14.07
C VAL A 160 12.54 -3.25 -15.40
N ASP A 161 11.53 -2.45 -15.70
CA ASP A 161 11.44 -1.58 -16.87
C ASP A 161 11.44 -0.12 -16.40
N PRO A 162 12.51 0.65 -16.63
CA PRO A 162 12.57 2.04 -16.22
C PRO A 162 11.56 2.95 -16.94
N THR A 163 10.98 2.52 -18.06
CA THR A 163 9.95 3.24 -18.81
C THR A 163 8.52 2.89 -18.34
N TYR A 164 8.39 2.00 -17.35
CA TYR A 164 7.09 1.55 -16.85
C TYR A 164 6.17 2.70 -16.43
N PRO A 165 6.65 3.76 -15.75
CA PRO A 165 5.78 4.87 -15.35
C PRO A 165 5.18 5.65 -16.51
N GLU A 166 6.00 5.99 -17.52
CA GLU A 166 5.54 6.72 -18.69
C GLU A 166 4.56 5.88 -19.51
N ARG A 167 4.82 4.58 -19.61
CA ARG A 167 3.91 3.64 -20.26
C ARG A 167 2.59 3.54 -19.53
N LEU A 168 2.62 3.42 -18.19
CA LEU A 168 1.41 3.35 -17.37
C LEU A 168 0.59 4.63 -17.43
N GLU A 169 1.24 5.80 -17.41
CA GLU A 169 0.57 7.10 -17.57
C GLU A 169 -0.13 7.21 -18.91
N LYS A 170 0.55 6.79 -19.98
CA LYS A 170 -0.03 6.77 -21.33
C LYS A 170 -1.23 5.81 -21.41
N GLU A 171 -1.08 4.57 -20.95
CA GLU A 171 -2.15 3.57 -20.95
C GLU A 171 -3.36 4.03 -20.13
N LEU A 172 -3.14 4.66 -18.97
CA LEU A 172 -4.19 5.23 -18.14
C LEU A 172 -4.90 6.39 -18.85
N GLY A 173 -4.14 7.27 -19.50
CA GLY A 173 -4.68 8.36 -20.30
C GLY A 173 -5.57 7.86 -21.44
N GLU A 174 -5.09 6.89 -22.23
CA GLU A 174 -5.84 6.25 -23.29
C GLU A 174 -7.11 5.56 -22.77
N PHE A 175 -7.01 4.86 -21.64
CA PHE A 175 -8.17 4.23 -21.00
C PHE A 175 -9.23 5.26 -20.56
N ILE A 176 -8.81 6.35 -19.94
CA ILE A 176 -9.72 7.44 -19.53
C ILE A 176 -10.37 8.08 -20.76
N CYS A 177 -9.59 8.43 -21.78
CA CYS A 177 -10.11 8.98 -23.02
C CYS A 177 -11.13 8.02 -23.67
N HIS A 178 -10.82 6.74 -23.74
CA HIS A 178 -11.73 5.73 -24.27
C HIS A 178 -13.10 5.72 -23.54
N ILE A 179 -13.09 5.90 -22.20
CA ILE A 179 -14.36 5.97 -21.43
C ILE A 179 -15.19 7.19 -21.83
N PHE A 180 -14.55 8.36 -22.02
CA PHE A 180 -15.25 9.61 -22.29
C PHE A 180 -15.60 9.80 -23.77
N ASP A 181 -14.84 9.22 -24.68
CA ASP A 181 -15.04 9.32 -26.13
C ASP A 181 -16.13 8.38 -26.64
N GLN A 182 -16.60 7.42 -25.82
CA GLN A 182 -17.68 6.54 -26.20
C GLN A 182 -19.02 7.30 -26.33
N PRO A 183 -19.82 7.02 -27.38
CA PRO A 183 -21.19 7.48 -27.43
C PRO A 183 -21.95 7.08 -26.16
N VAL A 184 -22.82 7.96 -25.65
CA VAL A 184 -23.55 7.75 -24.39
C VAL A 184 -24.32 6.42 -24.40
N GLU A 185 -24.85 6.05 -25.57
CA GLU A 185 -25.64 4.82 -25.80
C GLU A 185 -24.78 3.56 -25.66
N GLN A 186 -23.47 3.65 -25.94
CA GLN A 186 -22.52 2.55 -25.86
C GLN A 186 -21.75 2.54 -24.53
N ALA A 187 -21.71 3.65 -23.82
CA ALA A 187 -21.01 3.78 -22.55
C ALA A 187 -21.72 3.03 -21.44
N TYR A 188 -21.34 1.76 -21.24
CA TYR A 188 -21.89 0.95 -20.16
C TYR A 188 -21.26 1.34 -18.81
N ARG A 189 -22.00 2.05 -17.98
CA ARG A 189 -21.51 2.67 -16.73
C ARG A 189 -22.02 1.99 -15.47
N ARG A 190 -22.66 0.82 -15.57
CA ARG A 190 -23.27 0.14 -14.41
C ARG A 190 -22.74 -1.27 -14.29
N SER A 191 -22.09 -1.55 -13.17
CA SER A 191 -21.87 -2.94 -12.77
C SER A 191 -23.15 -3.51 -12.17
N ARG A 192 -23.73 -4.53 -12.80
CA ARG A 192 -24.91 -5.24 -12.26
C ARG A 192 -24.54 -6.28 -11.20
N VAL A 193 -23.25 -6.61 -11.07
CA VAL A 193 -22.82 -7.82 -10.35
C VAL A 193 -22.42 -7.57 -8.90
N TYR A 194 -21.87 -6.38 -8.57
CA TYR A 194 -21.27 -6.12 -7.25
C TYR A 194 -21.92 -5.03 -6.40
N LEU A 195 -22.82 -4.24 -6.98
CA LEU A 195 -23.47 -3.20 -6.20
C LEU A 195 -24.80 -3.72 -5.64
N PRO A 196 -25.08 -3.57 -4.33
CA PRO A 196 -26.38 -3.91 -3.77
C PRO A 196 -27.48 -3.23 -4.60
N LYS A 197 -28.59 -3.95 -4.84
CA LYS A 197 -29.75 -3.47 -5.62
C LYS A 197 -30.13 -2.01 -5.27
N ARG A 198 -30.04 -1.65 -3.97
CA ARG A 198 -30.32 -0.28 -3.47
C ARG A 198 -29.38 0.80 -4.03
N VAL A 199 -28.12 0.47 -4.34
CA VAL A 199 -27.15 1.41 -4.92
C VAL A 199 -27.40 1.53 -6.41
N ASN A 200 -27.65 0.40 -7.10
CA ASN A 200 -28.02 0.39 -8.51
C ASN A 200 -29.32 1.16 -8.77
N ASP A 201 -30.34 1.00 -7.93
CA ASP A 201 -31.61 1.73 -8.03
C ASP A 201 -31.42 3.25 -7.79
N ARG A 202 -30.48 3.64 -6.92
CA ARG A 202 -30.14 5.06 -6.68
C ARG A 202 -29.42 5.68 -7.87
N LEU A 203 -28.45 4.97 -8.44
CA LEU A 203 -27.72 5.41 -9.62
C LEU A 203 -28.63 5.49 -10.84
N ALA A 204 -29.56 4.53 -11.02
CA ALA A 204 -30.56 4.55 -12.06
C ALA A 204 -31.41 5.82 -11.99
N ARG A 205 -31.95 6.16 -10.82
CA ARG A 205 -32.77 7.35 -10.61
C ARG A 205 -32.02 8.66 -10.81
N ALA A 206 -30.73 8.69 -10.45
CA ALA A 206 -29.88 9.87 -10.66
C ALA A 206 -29.61 10.13 -12.15
N VAL A 207 -29.49 9.08 -12.97
CA VAL A 207 -29.29 9.17 -14.43
C VAL A 207 -30.60 9.49 -15.16
N ASP A 208 -31.75 9.00 -14.67
CA ASP A 208 -33.06 9.25 -15.27
C ASP A 208 -33.62 10.64 -14.93
N GLY A 209 -32.83 11.54 -14.38
CA GLY A 209 -33.18 12.93 -14.16
C GLY A 209 -34.12 13.21 -12.97
N GLU A 210 -34.39 12.21 -12.13
CA GLU A 210 -35.00 12.45 -10.81
C GLU A 210 -33.99 13.16 -9.90
N THR A 211 -33.93 14.46 -10.04
CA THR A 211 -33.12 15.33 -9.16
C THR A 211 -33.57 15.08 -7.73
N LEU A 212 -32.66 14.48 -6.94
CA LEU A 212 -32.82 14.43 -5.49
C LEU A 212 -32.75 15.89 -4.96
N THR A 213 -33.84 16.58 -5.02
CA THR A 213 -33.94 17.91 -4.37
C THR A 213 -33.77 17.68 -2.88
N MET A 214 -33.08 18.60 -2.20
CA MET A 214 -32.93 18.58 -0.72
C MET A 214 -34.28 18.40 -0.03
N LYS A 215 -35.36 18.88 -0.63
CA LYS A 215 -36.75 18.72 -0.18
C LYS A 215 -37.16 17.23 -0.11
N ASN A 216 -36.82 16.43 -1.15
CA ASN A 216 -37.16 15.00 -1.19
C ASN A 216 -36.31 14.20 -0.19
N LEU A 217 -35.08 14.62 0.08
CA LEU A 217 -34.21 14.00 1.09
C LEU A 217 -34.74 14.25 2.50
N MET A 218 -35.15 15.47 2.81
CA MET A 218 -35.73 15.83 4.10
C MET A 218 -37.07 15.14 4.37
N THR A 219 -37.93 15.02 3.39
CA THR A 219 -39.23 14.32 3.50
C THR A 219 -38.99 12.82 3.83
N ARG A 220 -38.03 12.18 3.17
CA ARG A 220 -37.66 10.77 3.43
C ARG A 220 -37.01 10.58 4.80
N MET A 221 -36.22 11.54 5.27
CA MET A 221 -35.66 11.51 6.63
C MET A 221 -36.76 11.67 7.68
N ALA A 222 -37.72 12.56 7.49
CA ALA A 222 -38.84 12.74 8.39
C ALA A 222 -39.73 11.50 8.49
N GLU A 223 -39.99 10.82 7.37
CA GLU A 223 -40.73 9.56 7.34
C GLU A 223 -40.00 8.41 8.06
N LYS A 224 -38.66 8.35 7.94
CA LYS A 224 -37.86 7.37 8.68
C LYS A 224 -37.86 7.61 10.18
N ILE A 225 -37.84 8.86 10.59
CA ILE A 225 -37.92 9.25 12.01
C ILE A 225 -39.30 8.91 12.58
N LYS A 226 -40.38 9.23 11.85
CA LYS A 226 -41.74 8.84 12.25
C LYS A 226 -41.91 7.34 12.42
N LYS A 227 -41.36 6.52 11.52
CA LYS A 227 -41.41 5.04 11.64
C LYS A 227 -40.59 4.45 12.78
N LYS A 228 -39.62 5.21 13.32
CA LYS A 228 -38.81 4.79 14.48
C LYS A 228 -39.42 5.18 15.83
N VAL A 229 -40.26 6.20 15.84
CA VAL A 229 -40.90 6.72 17.06
C VAL A 229 -42.24 6.01 17.38
N ILE A 230 -42.80 5.27 16.39
CA ILE A 230 -44.05 4.53 16.53
C ILE A 230 -43.80 3.00 16.79
N ARG A 231 -42.58 2.62 17.06
CA ARG A 231 -42.18 1.31 17.59
C ARG A 231 -41.61 1.49 18.99
#